data_c73ca4f2eaaaeb057643f38e8749b111
#
_entry.id   c73ca4f2eaaaeb057643f38e8749b111
#
_cell.length_a   1.000
_cell.length_b   1.000
_cell.length_c   1.000
_cell.angle_alpha   90.00
_cell.angle_beta   90.00
_cell.angle_gamma   90.00
#
_symmetry.space_group_name_H-M   'P 1'
#
loop_
_entity.id
_entity.type
_entity.pdbx_description
1 polymer ?
#
loop_
_entity_poly.entity_id
_entity_poly.type
_entity_poly.pdbx_seq_one_letter_code
_entity_poly.pdbx_strand_id
1 'polypeptide(L)'
;MNLGDAISHASTLFMPEFLFGADEAMLIGERSANEEAIHLLVEEFFANPNPGFGFDLVIDLADRNRSLCDMMGPESVQADRSRNLANHLSDDDILRGVAALQHRKVEKVAQEVQGMNATKGVLYGSKPAKGTFVGIDIETTSTSPDRGYIVNVGWEVMQLAEDAQPSDAKSVFCGIPDQYAETGVPLSEIHKITWDDVKDKTPFREDAELHKELLKALKAHPFMAHNAAFEDSWLMLHLPGYAEARKEGKIIPIDTRDICRALDPEVRFMSWEAKPASLEAWAQRRGILAADEEERHLGLDDTDLMFRTLIAELKERNLLK
;
A
#
# COMPACT_ATOMS: atom_id res chain seq x y z
N MET A 1 23.77 4.99 9.87
CA MET A 1 24.27 5.32 8.50
C MET A 1 23.99 6.78 8.18
N ASN A 2 24.83 7.50 7.41
CA ASN A 2 24.47 8.82 6.87
C ASN A 2 24.00 8.71 5.41
N LEU A 3 23.46 9.78 4.83
CA LEU A 3 22.93 9.77 3.46
C LEU A 3 23.97 9.39 2.39
N GLY A 4 25.21 9.88 2.52
CA GLY A 4 26.29 9.52 1.59
C GLY A 4 26.66 8.05 1.65
N ASP A 5 26.66 7.48 2.86
CA ASP A 5 26.88 6.05 3.07
C ASP A 5 25.70 5.25 2.50
N ALA A 6 24.46 5.71 2.65
CA ALA A 6 23.27 5.06 2.11
C ALA A 6 23.29 5.01 0.58
N ILE A 7 23.64 6.12 -0.09
CA ILE A 7 23.80 6.17 -1.54
C ILE A 7 24.92 5.22 -2.00
N SER A 8 26.07 5.22 -1.31
CA SER A 8 27.17 4.32 -1.63
C SER A 8 26.78 2.85 -1.47
N HIS A 9 26.12 2.52 -0.37
CA HIS A 9 25.61 1.17 -0.11
C HIS A 9 24.61 0.71 -1.19
N ALA A 10 23.64 1.54 -1.53
CA ALA A 10 22.66 1.26 -2.57
C ALA A 10 23.29 1.08 -3.97
N SER A 11 24.34 1.86 -4.27
CA SER A 11 25.05 1.80 -5.55
C SER A 11 26.03 0.63 -5.67
N THR A 12 26.30 -0.10 -4.57
CA THR A 12 27.18 -1.27 -4.59
C THR A 12 26.49 -2.43 -5.28
N LEU A 13 27.22 -3.13 -6.16
CA LEU A 13 26.67 -4.31 -6.83
C LEU A 13 26.34 -5.40 -5.80
N PHE A 14 25.09 -5.79 -5.73
CA PHE A 14 24.62 -6.90 -4.91
C PHE A 14 24.75 -8.21 -5.69
N MET A 15 25.49 -9.14 -5.13
CA MET A 15 25.71 -10.46 -5.72
C MET A 15 25.28 -11.52 -4.69
N PRO A 16 24.03 -12.03 -4.79
CA PRO A 16 23.50 -13.02 -3.84
C PRO A 16 24.40 -14.24 -3.70
N GLU A 17 25.13 -14.61 -4.77
CA GLU A 17 26.02 -15.76 -4.80
C GLU A 17 27.14 -15.68 -3.74
N PHE A 18 27.56 -14.49 -3.35
CA PHE A 18 28.56 -14.31 -2.28
C PHE A 18 27.99 -14.58 -0.89
N LEU A 19 26.68 -14.62 -0.75
CA LEU A 19 25.99 -14.91 0.50
C LEU A 19 25.58 -16.39 0.62
N PHE A 20 25.83 -17.21 -0.39
CA PHE A 20 25.60 -18.65 -0.28
C PHE A 20 26.50 -19.24 0.82
N GLY A 21 25.86 -19.78 1.86
CA GLY A 21 26.54 -20.30 3.04
C GLY A 21 26.86 -19.25 4.10
N ALA A 22 26.41 -18.00 3.92
CA ALA A 22 26.41 -17.01 5.01
C ALA A 22 25.54 -17.52 6.17
N ASP A 23 25.94 -17.21 7.39
CA ASP A 23 25.10 -17.50 8.54
C ASP A 23 23.92 -16.51 8.62
N GLU A 24 22.89 -16.88 9.36
CA GLU A 24 21.68 -16.08 9.53
C GLU A 24 21.99 -14.66 10.07
N ALA A 25 22.98 -14.53 10.93
CA ALA A 25 23.37 -13.24 11.52
C ALA A 25 23.93 -12.28 10.46
N MET A 26 24.66 -12.79 9.45
CA MET A 26 25.14 -11.99 8.33
C MET A 26 23.97 -11.52 7.44
N LEU A 27 23.04 -12.40 7.13
CA LEU A 27 21.86 -12.05 6.31
C LEU A 27 20.99 -11.00 7.01
N ILE A 28 20.76 -11.14 8.32
CA ILE A 28 20.05 -10.16 9.14
C ILE A 28 20.79 -8.82 9.16
N GLY A 29 22.12 -8.83 9.29
CA GLY A 29 22.93 -7.63 9.30
C GLY A 29 22.84 -6.86 7.97
N GLU A 30 22.93 -7.56 6.84
CA GLU A 30 22.82 -6.96 5.52
C GLU A 30 21.41 -6.39 5.28
N ARG A 31 20.36 -7.14 5.65
CA ARG A 31 19.00 -6.67 5.55
C ARG A 31 18.76 -5.39 6.38
N SER A 32 19.26 -5.35 7.59
CA SER A 32 19.13 -4.18 8.46
C SER A 32 19.86 -2.95 7.89
N ALA A 33 21.00 -3.14 7.24
CA ALA A 33 21.70 -2.06 6.55
C ALA A 33 20.90 -1.54 5.34
N ASN A 34 20.26 -2.43 4.59
CA ASN A 34 19.38 -2.05 3.48
C ASN A 34 18.17 -1.25 3.98
N GLU A 35 17.53 -1.67 5.07
CA GLU A 35 16.38 -0.97 5.68
C GLU A 35 16.75 0.45 6.12
N GLU A 36 17.90 0.61 6.79
CA GLU A 36 18.39 1.93 7.18
C GLU A 36 18.66 2.83 5.98
N ALA A 37 19.25 2.27 4.90
CA ALA A 37 19.50 3.00 3.67
C ALA A 37 18.19 3.40 2.95
N ILE A 38 17.23 2.48 2.84
CA ILE A 38 15.89 2.75 2.27
C ILE A 38 15.25 3.95 2.98
N HIS A 39 15.23 3.94 4.32
CA HIS A 39 14.65 5.02 5.11
C HIS A 39 15.26 6.38 4.77
N LEU A 40 16.59 6.49 4.80
CA LEU A 40 17.29 7.73 4.49
C LEU A 40 17.07 8.22 3.06
N LEU A 41 17.09 7.30 2.10
CA LEU A 41 16.89 7.63 0.68
C LEU A 41 15.45 8.06 0.40
N VAL A 42 14.45 7.42 1.01
CA VAL A 42 13.03 7.82 0.87
C VAL A 42 12.80 9.20 1.46
N GLU A 43 13.31 9.48 2.67
CA GLU A 43 13.20 10.81 3.27
C GLU A 43 13.80 11.89 2.38
N GLU A 44 15.04 11.71 1.92
CA GLU A 44 15.73 12.68 1.07
C GLU A 44 15.03 12.85 -0.28
N PHE A 45 14.58 11.76 -0.90
CA PHE A 45 13.87 11.81 -2.18
C PHE A 45 12.64 12.70 -2.13
N PHE A 46 11.84 12.60 -1.07
CA PHE A 46 10.62 13.40 -0.92
C PHE A 46 10.87 14.82 -0.37
N ALA A 47 11.88 14.98 0.49
CA ALA A 47 12.21 16.28 1.08
C ALA A 47 12.91 17.23 0.09
N ASN A 48 13.76 16.69 -0.79
CA ASN A 48 14.61 17.48 -1.70
C ASN A 48 14.04 17.44 -3.13
N PRO A 49 13.77 18.58 -3.76
CA PRO A 49 13.39 18.63 -5.19
C PRO A 49 14.41 17.97 -6.12
N ASN A 50 15.71 18.07 -5.79
CA ASN A 50 16.82 17.51 -6.55
C ASN A 50 17.71 16.63 -5.62
N PRO A 51 17.32 15.40 -5.33
CA PRO A 51 18.01 14.55 -4.35
C PRO A 51 19.37 14.05 -4.82
N GLY A 52 19.69 14.17 -6.12
CA GLY A 52 20.93 13.70 -6.71
C GLY A 52 20.96 12.21 -7.05
N PHE A 53 19.86 11.50 -6.83
CA PHE A 53 19.67 10.09 -7.19
C PHE A 53 18.22 9.83 -7.64
N GLY A 54 18.01 8.74 -8.38
CA GLY A 54 16.68 8.25 -8.75
C GLY A 54 16.08 7.34 -7.67
N PHE A 55 14.78 7.15 -7.68
CA PHE A 55 14.10 6.25 -6.74
C PHE A 55 14.41 4.76 -7.02
N ASP A 56 14.98 4.45 -8.18
CA ASP A 56 15.53 3.14 -8.54
C ASP A 56 16.50 2.57 -7.50
N LEU A 57 17.33 3.40 -6.87
CA LEU A 57 18.19 2.94 -5.78
C LEU A 57 17.42 2.37 -4.58
N VAL A 58 16.27 2.96 -4.26
CA VAL A 58 15.40 2.46 -3.17
C VAL A 58 14.76 1.14 -3.57
N ILE A 59 14.30 1.05 -4.82
CA ILE A 59 13.72 -0.17 -5.38
C ILE A 59 14.75 -1.31 -5.36
N ASP A 60 15.98 -1.05 -5.78
CA ASP A 60 17.06 -2.04 -5.77
C ASP A 60 17.37 -2.57 -4.37
N LEU A 61 17.38 -1.68 -3.35
CA LEU A 61 17.56 -2.10 -1.97
C LEU A 61 16.39 -2.96 -1.45
N ALA A 62 15.16 -2.62 -1.81
CA ALA A 62 13.99 -3.41 -1.46
C ALA A 62 14.03 -4.79 -2.13
N ASP A 63 14.53 -4.89 -3.37
CA ASP A 63 14.74 -6.16 -4.05
C ASP A 63 15.80 -7.03 -3.37
N ARG A 64 16.89 -6.40 -2.92
CA ARG A 64 17.91 -7.09 -2.12
C ARG A 64 17.30 -7.64 -0.83
N ASN A 65 16.49 -6.86 -0.14
CA ASN A 65 15.84 -7.31 1.10
C ASN A 65 14.92 -8.50 0.86
N ARG A 66 14.13 -8.51 -0.21
CA ARG A 66 13.31 -9.67 -0.58
C ARG A 66 14.16 -10.90 -0.83
N SER A 67 15.25 -10.75 -1.60
CA SER A 67 16.18 -11.86 -1.86
C SER A 67 16.80 -12.41 -0.58
N LEU A 68 17.18 -11.54 0.37
CA LEU A 68 17.71 -11.94 1.68
C LEU A 68 16.64 -12.68 2.51
N CYS A 69 15.40 -12.19 2.51
CA CYS A 69 14.29 -12.86 3.19
C CYS A 69 14.01 -14.25 2.59
N ASP A 70 14.06 -14.37 1.27
CA ASP A 70 13.89 -15.66 0.60
C ASP A 70 15.01 -16.66 0.96
N MET A 71 16.25 -16.17 1.11
CA MET A 71 17.40 -17.00 1.56
C MET A 71 17.28 -17.43 3.02
N MET A 72 16.72 -16.60 3.88
CA MET A 72 16.54 -16.90 5.30
C MET A 72 15.40 -17.90 5.55
N GLY A 73 14.40 -17.90 4.69
CA GLY A 73 13.17 -18.68 4.84
C GLY A 73 12.14 -18.05 5.81
N PRO A 74 10.89 -18.50 5.75
CA PRO A 74 9.78 -17.85 6.44
C PRO A 74 9.89 -17.87 7.97
N GLU A 75 10.40 -18.94 8.56
CA GLU A 75 10.53 -19.07 10.02
C GLU A 75 11.59 -18.10 10.59
N SER A 76 12.72 -17.99 9.93
CA SER A 76 13.80 -17.06 10.32
C SER A 76 13.37 -15.60 10.20
N VAL A 77 12.66 -15.24 9.13
CA VAL A 77 12.12 -13.90 8.93
C VAL A 77 11.13 -13.54 10.04
N GLN A 78 10.25 -14.46 10.41
CA GLN A 78 9.29 -14.24 11.50
C GLN A 78 9.97 -14.09 12.86
N ALA A 79 10.99 -14.91 13.14
CA ALA A 79 11.76 -14.85 14.39
C ALA A 79 12.57 -13.54 14.49
N ASP A 80 13.17 -13.09 13.39
CA ASP A 80 13.89 -11.81 13.32
C ASP A 80 12.93 -10.63 13.52
N ARG A 81 11.78 -10.64 12.87
CA ARG A 81 10.75 -9.64 13.08
C ARG A 81 10.34 -9.50 14.54
N SER A 82 10.17 -10.62 15.24
CA SER A 82 9.81 -10.63 16.66
C SER A 82 10.92 -10.08 17.55
N ARG A 83 12.18 -10.32 17.20
CA ARG A 83 13.36 -9.81 17.93
C ARG A 83 13.61 -8.33 17.70
N ASN A 84 13.34 -7.84 16.50
CA ASN A 84 13.67 -6.48 16.06
C ASN A 84 12.56 -5.44 16.31
N LEU A 85 11.37 -5.87 16.69
CA LEU A 85 10.27 -4.97 17.09
C LEU A 85 10.66 -3.95 18.19
N ALA A 86 11.72 -4.24 18.94
CA ALA A 86 12.20 -3.37 20.01
C ALA A 86 13.28 -2.35 19.60
N ASN A 87 13.95 -2.52 18.45
CA ASN A 87 15.20 -1.79 18.15
C ASN A 87 15.27 -1.19 16.72
N HIS A 88 14.30 -1.41 15.85
CA HIS A 88 14.35 -0.90 14.47
C HIS A 88 13.27 0.13 14.20
N LEU A 89 13.63 1.05 13.31
CA LEU A 89 12.70 1.79 12.44
C LEU A 89 11.70 0.76 11.92
N SER A 90 10.56 0.68 12.57
CA SER A 90 9.53 -0.27 12.20
C SER A 90 9.06 0.09 10.79
N ASP A 91 8.57 -0.91 10.07
CA ASP A 91 7.84 -0.70 8.82
C ASP A 91 6.82 0.45 8.95
N ASP A 92 6.24 0.60 10.16
CA ASP A 92 5.46 1.74 10.61
C ASP A 92 6.18 3.08 10.50
N ASP A 93 7.49 3.18 10.63
CA ASP A 93 8.20 4.47 10.56
C ASP A 93 8.46 4.88 9.11
N ILE A 94 8.73 3.94 8.21
CA ILE A 94 8.74 4.19 6.75
C ILE A 94 7.33 4.60 6.32
N LEU A 95 6.31 3.83 6.72
CA LEU A 95 4.91 4.12 6.44
C LEU A 95 4.46 5.45 7.04
N ARG A 96 4.83 5.77 8.28
CA ARG A 96 4.52 7.07 8.92
C ARG A 96 5.29 8.23 8.29
N GLY A 97 6.55 8.03 7.91
CA GLY A 97 7.34 9.03 7.21
C GLY A 97 6.73 9.36 5.85
N VAL A 98 6.39 8.34 5.09
CA VAL A 98 5.68 8.48 3.81
C VAL A 98 4.30 9.10 4.02
N ALA A 99 3.50 8.64 4.98
CA ALA A 99 2.19 9.19 5.29
C ALA A 99 2.26 10.65 5.77
N ALA A 100 3.23 11.02 6.60
CA ALA A 100 3.42 12.41 7.04
C ALA A 100 3.81 13.36 5.89
N LEU A 101 4.62 12.88 4.95
CA LEU A 101 4.96 13.61 3.72
C LEU A 101 3.77 13.73 2.77
N GLN A 102 2.94 12.69 2.71
CA GLN A 102 1.69 12.68 1.94
C GLN A 102 0.71 13.71 2.47
N HIS A 103 0.46 13.78 3.78
CA HIS A 103 -0.41 14.78 4.37
C HIS A 103 -0.01 16.21 4.01
N ARG A 104 1.27 16.53 4.08
CA ARG A 104 1.77 17.86 3.74
C ARG A 104 1.62 18.19 2.24
N LYS A 105 1.82 17.20 1.35
CA LYS A 105 1.69 17.41 -0.11
C LYS A 105 0.24 17.40 -0.56
N VAL A 106 -0.60 16.52 -0.01
CA VAL A 106 -2.03 16.47 -0.30
C VAL A 106 -2.70 17.78 0.09
N GLU A 107 -2.36 18.37 1.24
CA GLU A 107 -2.86 19.70 1.60
C GLU A 107 -2.43 20.79 0.59
N LYS A 108 -1.19 20.71 0.09
CA LYS A 108 -0.70 21.69 -0.89
C LYS A 108 -1.33 21.50 -2.28
N VAL A 109 -1.41 20.27 -2.77
CA VAL A 109 -2.05 19.94 -4.05
C VAL A 109 -3.56 20.17 -4.01
N ALA A 110 -4.21 19.87 -2.88
CA ALA A 110 -5.63 20.12 -2.67
C ALA A 110 -5.97 21.63 -2.72
N GLN A 111 -5.04 22.50 -2.35
CA GLN A 111 -5.19 23.94 -2.51
C GLN A 111 -4.99 24.41 -3.97
N GLU A 112 -4.19 23.70 -4.74
CA GLU A 112 -3.87 24.05 -6.13
C GLU A 112 -4.87 23.48 -7.15
N VAL A 113 -5.57 22.39 -6.84
CA VAL A 113 -6.55 21.76 -7.74
C VAL A 113 -7.95 22.28 -7.41
N GLN A 114 -8.43 23.22 -8.22
CA GLN A 114 -9.81 23.76 -8.09
C GLN A 114 -10.84 22.63 -8.05
N GLY A 115 -11.50 22.46 -6.89
CA GLY A 115 -12.59 21.50 -6.68
C GLY A 115 -12.17 20.13 -6.15
N MET A 116 -10.88 19.88 -5.98
CA MET A 116 -10.35 18.68 -5.34
C MET A 116 -9.56 19.07 -4.10
N ASN A 117 -10.26 19.27 -3.04
CA ASN A 117 -9.66 19.40 -1.73
C ASN A 117 -9.56 17.99 -1.16
N ALA A 118 -8.44 17.34 -1.41
CA ALA A 118 -8.31 15.90 -1.43
C ALA A 118 -8.62 15.15 -0.13
N THR A 119 -8.71 15.78 0.99
CA THR A 119 -9.12 15.11 2.23
C THR A 119 -10.21 15.83 2.98
N LYS A 120 -10.14 17.13 3.06
CA LYS A 120 -11.17 17.90 3.78
C LYS A 120 -12.17 18.57 2.85
N GLY A 121 -11.75 18.98 1.67
CA GLY A 121 -12.57 19.80 0.82
C GLY A 121 -13.61 19.03 0.02
N VAL A 122 -13.25 17.92 -0.59
CA VAL A 122 -14.22 17.13 -1.38
C VAL A 122 -15.18 16.39 -0.48
N LEU A 123 -14.67 15.79 0.59
CA LEU A 123 -15.47 14.90 1.44
C LEU A 123 -15.99 15.58 2.70
N TYR A 124 -15.29 16.57 3.25
CA TYR A 124 -15.67 17.18 4.53
C TYR A 124 -16.10 18.64 4.46
N GLY A 125 -15.73 19.35 3.42
CA GLY A 125 -15.93 20.82 3.34
C GLY A 125 -16.82 21.30 2.21
N SER A 126 -16.98 20.55 1.13
CA SER A 126 -17.90 20.89 0.05
C SER A 126 -19.07 19.94 -0.04
N LYS A 127 -20.26 20.47 -0.11
CA LYS A 127 -21.49 19.73 -0.32
C LYS A 127 -22.03 20.04 -1.70
N PRO A 128 -22.38 19.02 -2.48
CA PRO A 128 -22.24 17.58 -2.25
C PRO A 128 -20.82 17.08 -2.48
N ALA A 129 -20.47 15.93 -1.93
CA ALA A 129 -19.28 15.18 -2.30
C ALA A 129 -19.42 14.76 -3.76
N LYS A 130 -18.35 14.91 -4.54
CA LYS A 130 -18.33 14.61 -5.97
C LYS A 130 -16.90 14.36 -6.45
N GLY A 131 -16.76 13.69 -7.56
CA GLY A 131 -15.50 13.42 -8.22
C GLY A 131 -15.44 12.00 -8.74
N THR A 132 -14.42 11.71 -9.54
CA THR A 132 -14.11 10.38 -10.02
C THR A 132 -12.85 9.90 -9.32
N PHE A 133 -12.85 8.68 -8.82
CA PHE A 133 -11.78 8.10 -8.01
C PHE A 133 -11.46 6.69 -8.51
N VAL A 134 -10.23 6.27 -8.34
CA VAL A 134 -9.83 4.88 -8.47
C VAL A 134 -9.87 4.26 -7.07
N GLY A 135 -10.67 3.23 -6.87
CA GLY A 135 -10.51 2.36 -5.71
C GLY A 135 -9.40 1.37 -6.00
N ILE A 136 -8.56 1.07 -5.04
CA ILE A 136 -7.52 0.06 -5.15
C ILE A 136 -7.35 -0.66 -3.83
N ASP A 137 -7.10 -1.95 -3.92
CA ASP A 137 -6.69 -2.78 -2.81
C ASP A 137 -5.70 -3.84 -3.29
N ILE A 138 -4.74 -4.21 -2.45
CA ILE A 138 -3.70 -5.20 -2.77
C ILE A 138 -3.56 -6.25 -1.70
N GLU A 139 -3.36 -7.51 -2.13
CA GLU A 139 -3.00 -8.61 -1.24
C GLU A 139 -1.52 -8.94 -1.37
N THR A 140 -0.90 -9.28 -0.25
CA THR A 140 0.56 -9.38 -0.17
C THR A 140 1.01 -10.56 0.68
N THR A 141 2.25 -11.00 0.49
CA THR A 141 2.85 -12.06 1.31
C THR A 141 3.46 -11.56 2.62
N SER A 142 3.46 -10.23 2.84
CA SER A 142 4.05 -9.61 4.04
C SER A 142 3.33 -8.30 4.33
N THR A 143 3.39 -7.83 5.56
CA THR A 143 2.98 -6.46 5.90
C THR A 143 4.04 -5.42 5.54
N SER A 144 5.26 -5.83 5.20
CA SER A 144 6.39 -4.98 4.84
C SER A 144 6.66 -5.02 3.34
N PRO A 145 6.62 -3.87 2.65
CA PRO A 145 6.76 -3.83 1.20
C PRO A 145 8.16 -4.20 0.69
N ASP A 146 9.20 -4.08 1.51
CA ASP A 146 10.57 -4.47 1.18
C ASP A 146 10.86 -5.97 1.43
N ARG A 147 9.90 -6.73 1.98
CA ARG A 147 10.10 -8.13 2.41
C ARG A 147 9.13 -9.12 1.77
N GLY A 148 8.26 -8.67 0.90
CA GLY A 148 7.22 -9.52 0.35
C GLY A 148 6.90 -9.23 -1.09
N TYR A 149 5.85 -9.89 -1.55
CA TYR A 149 5.35 -9.85 -2.92
C TYR A 149 3.90 -9.46 -2.93
N ILE A 150 3.47 -8.72 -3.96
CA ILE A 150 2.05 -8.51 -4.27
C ILE A 150 1.55 -9.78 -4.93
N VAL A 151 0.50 -10.39 -4.38
CA VAL A 151 -0.13 -11.61 -4.89
C VAL A 151 -1.45 -11.36 -5.60
N ASN A 152 -2.12 -10.24 -5.27
CA ASN A 152 -3.30 -9.77 -5.99
C ASN A 152 -3.33 -8.24 -5.99
N VAL A 153 -3.84 -7.66 -7.05
CA VAL A 153 -4.21 -6.25 -7.12
C VAL A 153 -5.58 -6.11 -7.74
N GLY A 154 -6.47 -5.41 -7.05
CA GLY A 154 -7.81 -5.09 -7.52
C GLY A 154 -7.99 -3.59 -7.63
N TRP A 155 -8.61 -3.12 -8.70
CA TRP A 155 -9.00 -1.72 -8.81
C TRP A 155 -10.24 -1.54 -9.69
N GLU A 156 -10.93 -0.45 -9.46
CA GLU A 156 -12.06 0.00 -10.25
C GLU A 156 -12.19 1.52 -10.21
N VAL A 157 -12.95 2.08 -11.12
CA VAL A 157 -13.21 3.52 -11.19
C VAL A 157 -14.63 3.82 -10.76
N MET A 158 -14.80 4.76 -9.84
CA MET A 158 -16.09 5.18 -9.32
C MET A 158 -16.26 6.68 -9.42
N GLN A 159 -17.37 7.11 -10.03
CA GLN A 159 -17.84 8.49 -9.90
C GLN A 159 -18.76 8.57 -8.68
N LEU A 160 -18.44 9.43 -7.71
CA LEU A 160 -19.28 9.61 -6.53
C LEU A 160 -20.61 10.25 -6.92
N ALA A 161 -21.66 9.45 -6.92
CA ALA A 161 -23.05 9.84 -7.12
C ALA A 161 -23.95 8.81 -6.44
N GLU A 162 -25.20 9.15 -6.23
CA GLU A 162 -26.14 8.33 -5.44
C GLU A 162 -26.35 6.92 -6.01
N ASP A 163 -26.43 6.81 -7.33
CA ASP A 163 -26.68 5.55 -8.06
C ASP A 163 -25.48 5.12 -8.91
N ALA A 164 -24.28 5.58 -8.53
CA ALA A 164 -23.07 5.24 -9.25
C ALA A 164 -22.79 3.74 -9.22
N GLN A 165 -22.29 3.25 -10.34
CA GLN A 165 -21.77 1.89 -10.48
C GLN A 165 -20.28 1.98 -10.84
N PRO A 166 -19.44 1.06 -10.35
CA PRO A 166 -18.05 1.02 -10.75
C PRO A 166 -17.89 0.71 -12.23
N SER A 167 -16.80 1.18 -12.79
CA SER A 167 -16.38 0.90 -14.16
C SER A 167 -14.90 0.50 -14.18
N ASP A 168 -14.44 -0.05 -15.30
CA ASP A 168 -13.04 -0.43 -15.50
C ASP A 168 -12.48 -1.35 -14.39
N ALA A 169 -13.35 -2.18 -13.82
CA ALA A 169 -13.02 -3.10 -12.73
C ALA A 169 -12.05 -4.19 -13.20
N LYS A 170 -10.98 -4.39 -12.43
CA LYS A 170 -9.95 -5.39 -12.69
C LYS A 170 -9.49 -6.05 -11.41
N SER A 171 -9.18 -7.35 -11.53
CA SER A 171 -8.49 -8.14 -10.52
C SER A 171 -7.41 -8.97 -11.19
N VAL A 172 -6.19 -8.84 -10.73
CA VAL A 172 -5.02 -9.54 -11.30
C VAL A 172 -4.28 -10.27 -10.20
N PHE A 173 -4.15 -11.60 -10.37
CA PHE A 173 -3.25 -12.40 -9.53
C PHE A 173 -1.84 -12.32 -10.07
N CYS A 174 -0.86 -12.21 -9.16
CA CYS A 174 0.55 -12.06 -9.48
C CYS A 174 1.35 -13.26 -8.96
N GLY A 175 2.36 -13.67 -9.71
CA GLY A 175 3.25 -14.77 -9.36
C GLY A 175 4.20 -14.41 -8.22
N ILE A 176 4.65 -15.44 -7.52
CA ILE A 176 5.68 -15.37 -6.48
C ILE A 176 6.70 -16.50 -6.66
N PRO A 177 7.88 -16.45 -6.01
CA PRO A 177 8.92 -17.47 -6.18
C PRO A 177 8.45 -18.90 -5.89
N ASP A 178 9.00 -19.87 -6.64
CA ASP A 178 8.63 -21.28 -6.57
C ASP A 178 8.83 -21.93 -5.19
N GLN A 179 9.68 -21.37 -4.36
CA GLN A 179 9.87 -21.85 -2.98
C GLN A 179 8.58 -21.87 -2.15
N TYR A 180 7.61 -21.02 -2.50
CA TYR A 180 6.29 -20.99 -1.84
C TYR A 180 5.37 -22.15 -2.26
N ALA A 181 5.77 -22.97 -3.24
CA ALA A 181 5.05 -24.20 -3.59
C ALA A 181 5.00 -25.20 -2.43
N GLU A 182 6.07 -25.28 -1.62
CA GLU A 182 6.18 -26.22 -0.50
C GLU A 182 5.67 -25.60 0.82
N THR A 183 5.89 -24.30 1.03
CA THR A 183 5.56 -23.62 2.29
C THR A 183 4.16 -22.99 2.30
N GLY A 184 3.53 -22.88 1.13
CA GLY A 184 2.28 -22.13 0.95
C GLY A 184 2.50 -20.62 0.81
N VAL A 185 1.46 -19.92 0.36
CA VAL A 185 1.46 -18.46 0.23
C VAL A 185 1.34 -17.84 1.63
N PRO A 186 2.28 -17.00 2.07
CA PRO A 186 2.18 -16.34 3.35
C PRO A 186 0.92 -15.46 3.46
N LEU A 187 0.35 -15.34 4.65
CA LEU A 187 -0.89 -14.61 4.95
C LEU A 187 -2.15 -15.18 4.26
N SER A 188 -2.07 -16.39 3.69
CA SER A 188 -3.23 -17.06 3.08
C SER A 188 -4.38 -17.32 4.06
N GLU A 189 -4.13 -17.32 5.36
CA GLU A 189 -5.17 -17.35 6.39
C GLU A 189 -6.06 -16.08 6.35
N ILE A 190 -5.55 -14.97 5.83
CA ILE A 190 -6.27 -13.70 5.66
C ILE A 190 -6.93 -13.68 4.27
N HIS A 191 -6.14 -13.56 3.21
CA HIS A 191 -6.62 -13.33 1.84
C HIS A 191 -7.07 -14.60 1.09
N LYS A 192 -6.89 -15.78 1.65
CA LYS A 192 -7.29 -17.10 1.07
C LYS A 192 -6.65 -17.44 -0.28
N ILE A 193 -5.71 -16.65 -0.78
CA ILE A 193 -5.00 -16.93 -2.03
C ILE A 193 -4.03 -18.08 -1.79
N THR A 194 -4.08 -19.06 -2.68
CA THR A 194 -3.29 -20.28 -2.61
C THR A 194 -2.18 -20.30 -3.65
N TRP A 195 -1.25 -21.24 -3.53
CA TRP A 195 -0.22 -21.44 -4.55
C TRP A 195 -0.81 -21.71 -5.96
N ASP A 196 -1.94 -22.42 -6.03
CA ASP A 196 -2.60 -22.72 -7.30
C ASP A 196 -3.12 -21.44 -8.01
N ASP A 197 -3.42 -20.40 -7.28
CA ASP A 197 -3.89 -19.12 -7.85
C ASP A 197 -2.75 -18.31 -8.48
N VAL A 198 -1.52 -18.48 -7.98
CA VAL A 198 -0.37 -17.60 -8.33
C VAL A 198 0.76 -18.30 -9.11
N LYS A 199 0.89 -19.63 -9.04
CA LYS A 199 2.03 -20.40 -9.58
C LYS A 199 2.36 -20.16 -11.06
N ASP A 200 1.34 -19.91 -11.88
CA ASP A 200 1.46 -19.72 -13.33
C ASP A 200 1.28 -18.25 -13.73
N LYS A 201 1.34 -17.32 -12.78
CA LYS A 201 1.14 -15.89 -13.03
C LYS A 201 2.48 -15.17 -13.18
N THR A 202 2.46 -14.11 -13.95
CA THR A 202 3.60 -13.20 -14.03
C THR A 202 3.78 -12.49 -12.69
N PRO A 203 4.99 -12.44 -12.11
CA PRO A 203 5.24 -11.64 -10.93
C PRO A 203 4.87 -10.17 -11.15
N PHE A 204 4.29 -9.52 -10.13
CA PHE A 204 3.88 -8.11 -10.26
C PHE A 204 4.98 -7.24 -10.86
N ARG A 205 6.21 -7.37 -10.40
CA ARG A 205 7.35 -6.55 -10.84
C ARG A 205 7.81 -6.78 -12.27
N GLU A 206 7.42 -7.89 -12.87
CA GLU A 206 7.79 -8.26 -14.24
C GLU A 206 6.69 -7.93 -15.26
N ASP A 207 5.49 -7.57 -14.79
CA ASP A 207 4.33 -7.30 -15.63
C ASP A 207 4.27 -5.82 -16.07
N ALA A 208 5.02 -5.50 -17.11
CA ALA A 208 5.11 -4.14 -17.65
C ALA A 208 3.76 -3.59 -18.17
N GLU A 209 2.87 -4.46 -18.68
CA GLU A 209 1.54 -4.02 -19.15
C GLU A 209 0.62 -3.70 -17.97
N LEU A 210 0.64 -4.51 -16.92
CA LEU A 210 -0.05 -4.23 -15.67
C LEU A 210 0.44 -2.90 -15.07
N HIS A 211 1.77 -2.70 -14.99
CA HIS A 211 2.34 -1.45 -14.49
C HIS A 211 1.85 -0.22 -15.26
N LYS A 212 1.89 -0.28 -16.57
CA LYS A 212 1.47 0.82 -17.45
C LYS A 212 -0.01 1.14 -17.27
N GLU A 213 -0.84 0.12 -17.16
CA GLU A 213 -2.29 0.27 -17.00
C GLU A 213 -2.64 0.85 -15.64
N LEU A 214 -2.12 0.25 -14.57
CA LEU A 214 -2.35 0.70 -13.20
C LEU A 214 -1.84 2.13 -12.98
N LEU A 215 -0.61 2.42 -13.41
CA LEU A 215 -0.04 3.76 -13.30
C LEU A 215 -0.85 4.82 -14.07
N LYS A 216 -1.42 4.43 -15.22
CA LYS A 216 -2.32 5.30 -16.00
C LYS A 216 -3.60 5.60 -15.21
N ALA A 217 -4.23 4.60 -14.61
CA ALA A 217 -5.45 4.77 -13.81
C ALA A 217 -5.18 5.69 -12.61
N LEU A 218 -4.13 5.42 -11.84
CA LEU A 218 -3.75 6.19 -10.65
C LEU A 218 -3.34 7.65 -10.95
N LYS A 219 -2.85 7.94 -12.16
CA LYS A 219 -2.57 9.31 -12.61
C LYS A 219 -3.79 10.05 -13.14
N ALA A 220 -4.81 9.32 -13.60
CA ALA A 220 -6.03 9.94 -14.15
C ALA A 220 -6.94 10.49 -13.05
N HIS A 221 -7.01 9.83 -11.90
CA HIS A 221 -7.87 10.17 -10.79
C HIS A 221 -7.15 9.94 -9.46
N PRO A 222 -7.50 10.68 -8.38
CA PRO A 222 -7.07 10.31 -7.04
C PRO A 222 -7.50 8.90 -6.72
N PHE A 223 -6.69 8.14 -5.98
CA PHE A 223 -7.10 6.82 -5.56
C PHE A 223 -7.58 6.80 -4.11
N MET A 224 -8.49 5.90 -3.82
CA MET A 224 -9.00 5.58 -2.50
C MET A 224 -8.62 4.16 -2.14
N ALA A 225 -8.18 3.96 -0.91
CA ALA A 225 -7.97 2.65 -0.32
C ALA A 225 -8.35 2.69 1.17
N HIS A 226 -8.65 1.55 1.75
CA HIS A 226 -8.97 1.48 3.17
C HIS A 226 -7.72 1.14 3.98
N ASN A 227 -7.00 2.15 4.43
CA ASN A 227 -5.62 2.20 4.91
C ASN A 227 -4.62 2.53 3.81
N ALA A 228 -4.92 3.56 3.03
CA ALA A 228 -4.18 3.95 1.81
C ALA A 228 -2.66 4.09 1.97
N ALA A 229 -2.15 4.25 3.19
CA ALA A 229 -0.72 4.23 3.47
C ALA A 229 -0.08 2.87 3.15
N PHE A 230 -0.83 1.78 3.28
CA PHE A 230 -0.38 0.44 2.93
C PHE A 230 -0.18 0.32 1.41
N GLU A 231 -1.21 0.59 0.60
CA GLU A 231 -1.13 0.54 -0.86
C GLU A 231 -0.07 1.50 -1.39
N ASP A 232 -0.01 2.72 -0.85
CA ASP A 232 0.95 3.74 -1.27
C ASP A 232 2.39 3.28 -1.05
N SER A 233 2.70 2.64 0.09
CA SER A 233 4.04 2.14 0.38
C SER A 233 4.45 0.96 -0.52
N TRP A 234 3.52 0.04 -0.77
CA TRP A 234 3.75 -1.09 -1.67
C TRP A 234 3.93 -0.65 -3.11
N LEU A 235 3.05 0.19 -3.62
CA LEU A 235 3.15 0.71 -4.98
C LEU A 235 4.40 1.57 -5.18
N MET A 236 4.85 2.26 -4.12
CA MET A 236 6.09 3.03 -4.17
C MET A 236 7.31 2.16 -4.46
N LEU A 237 7.40 0.99 -3.83
CA LEU A 237 8.53 0.07 -3.98
C LEU A 237 8.38 -0.94 -5.13
N HIS A 238 7.15 -1.16 -5.64
CA HIS A 238 6.91 -2.21 -6.61
C HIS A 238 6.43 -1.71 -7.98
N LEU A 239 5.87 -0.49 -8.07
CA LEU A 239 5.34 0.06 -9.32
C LEU A 239 6.29 1.13 -9.89
N PRO A 240 7.06 0.83 -10.94
CA PRO A 240 8.00 1.79 -11.54
C PRO A 240 7.32 3.09 -11.96
N GLY A 241 7.93 4.22 -11.63
CA GLY A 241 7.42 5.55 -11.94
C GLY A 241 6.30 6.04 -11.01
N TYR A 242 5.91 5.24 -10.01
CA TYR A 242 4.93 5.64 -8.99
C TYR A 242 5.50 6.73 -8.07
N ALA A 243 6.69 6.52 -7.51
CA ALA A 243 7.32 7.44 -6.57
C ALA A 243 7.51 8.84 -7.16
N GLU A 244 7.95 8.92 -8.41
CA GLU A 244 8.10 10.19 -9.15
C GLU A 244 6.74 10.87 -9.34
N ALA A 245 5.73 10.12 -9.77
CA ALA A 245 4.38 10.65 -9.95
C ALA A 245 3.76 11.13 -8.62
N ARG A 246 4.05 10.44 -7.51
CA ARG A 246 3.68 10.86 -6.16
C ARG A 246 4.39 12.16 -5.77
N LYS A 247 5.71 12.23 -5.97
CA LYS A 247 6.53 13.43 -5.71
C LYS A 247 6.02 14.64 -6.51
N GLU A 248 5.64 14.44 -7.75
CA GLU A 248 5.08 15.47 -8.62
C GLU A 248 3.63 15.85 -8.28
N GLY A 249 2.97 15.12 -7.39
CA GLY A 249 1.57 15.33 -7.03
C GLY A 249 0.56 14.86 -8.09
N LYS A 250 0.99 14.03 -9.04
CA LYS A 250 0.13 13.43 -10.08
C LYS A 250 -0.68 12.24 -9.55
N ILE A 251 -0.20 11.58 -8.49
CA ILE A 251 -0.91 10.53 -7.77
C ILE A 251 -1.26 11.05 -6.38
N ILE A 252 -2.51 10.91 -5.98
CA ILE A 252 -3.05 11.43 -4.72
C ILE A 252 -3.81 10.30 -4.03
N PRO A 253 -3.28 9.74 -2.93
CA PRO A 253 -4.01 8.78 -2.10
C PRO A 253 -5.02 9.48 -1.20
N ILE A 254 -6.14 8.80 -0.96
CA ILE A 254 -7.18 9.19 -0.02
C ILE A 254 -7.49 7.98 0.86
N ASP A 255 -7.29 8.11 2.16
CA ASP A 255 -7.58 7.04 3.11
C ASP A 255 -9.06 7.07 3.52
N THR A 256 -9.82 6.04 3.10
CA THR A 256 -11.23 5.92 3.46
C THR A 256 -11.44 5.56 4.93
N ARG A 257 -10.43 5.02 5.61
CA ARG A 257 -10.46 4.82 7.06
C ARG A 257 -10.47 6.15 7.82
N ASP A 258 -9.77 7.17 7.31
CA ASP A 258 -9.85 8.52 7.86
C ASP A 258 -11.20 9.18 7.58
N ILE A 259 -11.79 8.89 6.43
CA ILE A 259 -13.17 9.31 6.13
C ILE A 259 -14.15 8.67 7.11
N CYS A 260 -14.05 7.36 7.33
CA CYS A 260 -14.85 6.64 8.34
C CYS A 260 -14.74 7.32 9.72
N ARG A 261 -13.52 7.56 10.19
CA ARG A 261 -13.26 8.22 11.49
C ARG A 261 -13.85 9.63 11.59
N ALA A 262 -13.89 10.34 10.48
CA ALA A 262 -14.39 11.72 10.45
C ALA A 262 -15.91 11.80 10.36
N LEU A 263 -16.53 10.91 9.60
CA LEU A 263 -17.96 10.96 9.30
C LEU A 263 -18.81 10.08 10.20
N ASP A 264 -18.30 8.91 10.61
CA ASP A 264 -19.03 7.96 11.44
C ASP A 264 -18.87 8.32 12.94
N PRO A 265 -19.93 8.89 13.59
CA PRO A 265 -19.83 9.28 14.99
C PRO A 265 -19.68 8.08 15.93
N GLU A 266 -20.10 6.89 15.53
CA GLU A 266 -20.06 5.70 16.38
C GLU A 266 -18.61 5.29 16.65
N VAL A 267 -17.70 5.47 15.69
CA VAL A 267 -16.27 5.17 15.84
C VAL A 267 -15.64 5.85 17.05
N ARG A 268 -16.14 7.06 17.41
CA ARG A 268 -15.59 7.84 18.54
C ARG A 268 -15.92 7.25 19.91
N PHE A 269 -16.97 6.43 19.99
CA PHE A 269 -17.48 5.86 21.23
C PHE A 269 -17.17 4.38 21.39
N MET A 270 -16.63 3.74 20.36
CA MET A 270 -16.28 2.31 20.38
C MET A 270 -14.86 2.11 20.92
N SER A 271 -14.66 0.96 21.58
CA SER A 271 -13.32 0.56 22.01
C SER A 271 -12.39 0.38 20.80
N TRP A 272 -11.14 0.79 20.99
CA TRP A 272 -10.08 0.57 19.99
C TRP A 272 -9.88 -0.90 19.65
N GLU A 273 -10.01 -1.80 20.64
CA GLU A 273 -9.86 -3.25 20.43
C GLU A 273 -10.90 -3.82 19.47
N ALA A 274 -12.07 -3.19 19.37
CA ALA A 274 -13.11 -3.56 18.41
C ALA A 274 -12.79 -3.17 16.96
N LYS A 275 -11.63 -2.52 16.70
CA LYS A 275 -11.22 -2.02 15.38
C LYS A 275 -12.35 -1.29 14.64
N PRO A 276 -13.01 -0.31 15.24
CA PRO A 276 -14.28 0.24 14.72
C PRO A 276 -14.16 0.93 13.36
N ALA A 277 -12.95 1.28 12.93
CA ALA A 277 -12.68 1.86 11.63
C ALA A 277 -12.09 0.85 10.63
N SER A 278 -12.20 -0.47 10.85
CA SER A 278 -11.95 -1.46 9.80
C SER A 278 -13.04 -1.39 8.73
N LEU A 279 -12.73 -1.83 7.51
CA LEU A 279 -13.70 -1.84 6.41
C LEU A 279 -14.91 -2.71 6.75
N GLU A 280 -14.67 -3.91 7.26
CA GLU A 280 -15.72 -4.83 7.70
C GLU A 280 -16.68 -4.19 8.72
N ALA A 281 -16.13 -3.66 9.84
CA ALA A 281 -16.95 -3.05 10.87
C ALA A 281 -17.72 -1.81 10.38
N TRP A 282 -17.13 -1.03 9.47
CA TRP A 282 -17.78 0.10 8.85
C TRP A 282 -18.90 -0.34 7.91
N ALA A 283 -18.66 -1.33 7.04
CA ALA A 283 -19.61 -1.89 6.11
C ALA A 283 -20.81 -2.53 6.83
N GLN A 284 -20.59 -3.25 7.92
CA GLN A 284 -21.64 -3.82 8.77
C GLN A 284 -22.50 -2.71 9.39
N ARG A 285 -21.92 -1.65 9.94
CA ARG A 285 -22.69 -0.51 10.48
C ARG A 285 -23.49 0.24 9.42
N ARG A 286 -23.01 0.28 8.18
CA ARG A 286 -23.74 0.90 7.04
C ARG A 286 -24.72 -0.07 6.37
N GLY A 287 -24.83 -1.31 6.84
CA GLY A 287 -25.74 -2.33 6.30
C GLY A 287 -25.37 -2.81 4.91
N ILE A 288 -24.11 -2.64 4.51
CA ILE A 288 -23.58 -3.12 3.22
C ILE A 288 -23.11 -4.57 3.35
N LEU A 289 -22.60 -4.94 4.51
CA LEU A 289 -22.22 -6.29 4.88
C LEU A 289 -23.16 -6.76 6.01
N ALA A 290 -23.61 -8.01 6.00
CA ALA A 290 -24.38 -8.55 7.10
C ALA A 290 -23.52 -8.72 8.36
N ALA A 291 -24.13 -8.74 9.55
CA ALA A 291 -23.40 -8.80 10.81
C ALA A 291 -22.62 -10.11 11.03
N ASP A 292 -22.94 -11.15 10.29
CA ASP A 292 -22.31 -12.47 10.28
C ASP A 292 -21.48 -12.74 9.02
N GLU A 293 -21.34 -11.74 8.14
CA GLU A 293 -20.45 -11.78 6.98
C GLU A 293 -19.10 -11.15 7.31
N GLU A 294 -18.04 -11.76 6.80
CA GLU A 294 -16.68 -11.27 6.88
C GLU A 294 -16.24 -10.63 5.55
N GLU A 295 -15.30 -9.71 5.60
CA GLU A 295 -14.58 -9.17 4.46
C GLU A 295 -13.88 -10.31 3.69
N ARG A 296 -13.88 -10.25 2.36
CA ARG A 296 -13.36 -11.35 1.53
C ARG A 296 -11.85 -11.36 1.40
N HIS A 297 -11.20 -10.23 1.66
CA HIS A 297 -9.77 -10.02 1.46
C HIS A 297 -9.30 -10.43 0.06
N LEU A 298 -9.95 -9.84 -0.95
CA LEU A 298 -9.56 -9.93 -2.35
C LEU A 298 -9.67 -8.55 -2.97
N GLY A 299 -8.59 -8.04 -3.52
CA GLY A 299 -8.42 -6.65 -3.92
C GLY A 299 -9.62 -5.99 -4.61
N LEU A 300 -10.24 -6.62 -5.61
CA LEU A 300 -11.41 -6.02 -6.25
C LEU A 300 -12.67 -6.09 -5.39
N ASP A 301 -12.90 -7.19 -4.65
CA ASP A 301 -14.08 -7.34 -3.80
C ASP A 301 -14.06 -6.31 -2.67
N ASP A 302 -12.89 -6.07 -2.07
CA ASP A 302 -12.71 -5.10 -0.99
C ASP A 302 -12.78 -3.65 -1.50
N THR A 303 -12.32 -3.41 -2.72
CA THR A 303 -12.51 -2.12 -3.40
C THR A 303 -13.99 -1.81 -3.61
N ASP A 304 -14.79 -2.76 -4.13
CA ASP A 304 -16.24 -2.60 -4.31
C ASP A 304 -16.96 -2.42 -2.96
N LEU A 305 -16.57 -3.23 -1.96
CA LEU A 305 -17.10 -3.09 -0.59
C LEU A 305 -16.82 -1.69 -0.02
N MET A 306 -15.60 -1.20 -0.19
CA MET A 306 -15.17 0.14 0.24
C MET A 306 -16.01 1.23 -0.42
N PHE A 307 -16.19 1.19 -1.72
CA PHE A 307 -16.99 2.20 -2.43
C PHE A 307 -18.46 2.16 -2.06
N ARG A 308 -19.07 0.99 -1.97
CA ARG A 308 -20.47 0.85 -1.53
C ARG A 308 -20.66 1.38 -0.11
N THR A 309 -19.73 1.09 0.78
CA THR A 309 -19.76 1.55 2.17
C THR A 309 -19.61 3.07 2.25
N LEU A 310 -18.66 3.64 1.48
CA LEU A 310 -18.49 5.09 1.39
C LEU A 310 -19.74 5.80 0.87
N ILE A 311 -20.36 5.29 -0.18
CA ILE A 311 -21.61 5.84 -0.74
C ILE A 311 -22.72 5.80 0.30
N ALA A 312 -22.88 4.70 1.03
CA ALA A 312 -23.87 4.57 2.09
C ALA A 312 -23.64 5.60 3.22
N GLU A 313 -22.39 5.77 3.66
CA GLU A 313 -22.02 6.78 4.66
C GLU A 313 -22.35 8.20 4.17
N LEU A 314 -21.95 8.53 2.93
CA LEU A 314 -22.21 9.86 2.36
C LEU A 314 -23.70 10.15 2.19
N LYS A 315 -24.50 9.15 1.82
CA LYS A 315 -25.97 9.25 1.76
C LYS A 315 -26.56 9.54 3.13
N GLU A 316 -26.20 8.76 4.14
CA GLU A 316 -26.66 8.93 5.52
C GLU A 316 -26.34 10.33 6.06
N ARG A 317 -25.21 10.90 5.69
CA ARG A 317 -24.80 12.26 6.09
C ARG A 317 -25.35 13.37 5.18
N ASN A 318 -26.19 13.04 4.18
CA ASN A 318 -26.67 13.98 3.17
C ASN A 318 -25.52 14.72 2.44
N LEU A 319 -24.45 14.01 2.14
CA LEU A 319 -23.26 14.51 1.45
C LEU A 319 -23.22 14.10 -0.03
N LEU A 320 -24.13 13.29 -0.51
CA LEU A 320 -24.38 12.99 -1.92
C LEU A 320 -25.64 13.69 -2.44
N LYS A 321 -25.68 13.87 -3.75
CA LYS A 321 -26.87 14.27 -4.51
C LYS A 321 -27.14 13.25 -5.60
#